data_ca82f262e1eea2bfcfc001cab8a50e40
#
_entry.id   ca82f262e1eea2bfcfc001cab8a50e40
#
_cell.length_a   1.000
_cell.length_b   1.000
_cell.length_c   1.000
_cell.angle_alpha   90.00
_cell.angle_beta   90.00
_cell.angle_gamma   90.00
#
_symmetry.space_group_name_H-M   'P 1'
#
loop_
_entity.id
_entity.type
_entity.pdbx_description
1 polymer ?
#
loop_
_entity_poly.entity_id
_entity_poly.type
_entity_poly.pdbx_seq_one_letter_code
_entity_poly.pdbx_strand_id
1 'polypeptide(L)'
;MATDQPPLPGDPLAEMMSRLGEHADRLDLLDAALAERDARFAEVRALVQSLLPENGGSGAPVPTPRWHALEGQKRAEAIARLASWVEAVYLPVYGHLAGGLGDCWPEHPLALMIIDHLSETWTQLFERPRTQRILSLQTEFQARILPVLAEQLRAETARCAGHARPRAAS
;
A
#
# COMPACT_ATOMS: atom_id res chain seq x y z
N MET A 1 -65.32 -49.88 33.63
CA MET A 1 -64.20 -49.15 34.27
C MET A 1 -63.00 -49.32 33.40
N ALA A 2 -62.65 -48.36 32.55
CA ALA A 2 -61.47 -48.37 31.74
C ALA A 2 -60.33 -47.77 32.61
N THR A 3 -59.31 -48.57 32.85
CA THR A 3 -58.09 -48.14 33.56
C THR A 3 -57.31 -47.22 32.62
N ASP A 4 -57.34 -45.94 32.93
CA ASP A 4 -56.51 -44.91 32.28
C ASP A 4 -55.07 -45.13 32.77
N GLN A 5 -54.30 -45.94 32.02
CA GLN A 5 -52.90 -46.18 32.35
C GLN A 5 -52.09 -45.08 31.70
N PRO A 6 -51.34 -44.26 32.47
CA PRO A 6 -50.53 -43.23 31.92
C PRO A 6 -49.47 -43.81 30.95
N PRO A 7 -49.12 -43.12 29.84
CA PRO A 7 -48.12 -43.62 28.91
C PRO A 7 -46.79 -43.83 29.64
N LEU A 8 -46.18 -45.00 29.39
CA LEU A 8 -44.86 -45.32 29.91
C LEU A 8 -43.85 -44.26 29.48
N PRO A 9 -42.94 -43.81 30.37
CA PRO A 9 -41.89 -42.90 29.98
C PRO A 9 -41.10 -43.55 28.82
N GLY A 10 -40.90 -42.78 27.76
CA GLY A 10 -40.16 -43.23 26.59
C GLY A 10 -38.80 -43.81 26.98
N ASP A 11 -38.37 -44.81 26.24
CA ASP A 11 -37.07 -45.46 26.47
C ASP A 11 -35.96 -44.44 26.44
N PRO A 12 -35.25 -44.19 27.57
CA PRO A 12 -34.20 -43.16 27.66
C PRO A 12 -33.03 -43.39 26.68
N LEU A 13 -32.85 -44.66 26.26
CA LEU A 13 -31.86 -45.02 25.26
C LEU A 13 -32.31 -44.56 23.83
N ALA A 14 -33.59 -44.73 23.51
CA ALA A 14 -34.15 -44.26 22.23
C ALA A 14 -34.10 -42.72 22.12
N GLU A 15 -34.39 -42.01 23.23
CA GLU A 15 -34.29 -40.55 23.26
C GLU A 15 -32.82 -40.07 23.10
N MET A 16 -31.86 -40.74 23.76
CA MET A 16 -30.45 -40.44 23.60
C MET A 16 -29.94 -40.69 22.19
N MET A 17 -30.35 -41.78 21.57
CA MET A 17 -30.01 -42.08 20.16
C MET A 17 -30.59 -41.06 19.18
N SER A 18 -31.83 -40.57 19.41
CA SER A 18 -32.42 -39.51 18.64
C SER A 18 -31.63 -38.20 18.74
N ARG A 19 -31.25 -37.80 19.94
CA ARG A 19 -30.42 -36.60 20.17
C ARG A 19 -29.03 -36.72 19.55
N LEU A 20 -28.43 -37.90 19.58
CA LEU A 20 -27.15 -38.15 18.92
C LEU A 20 -27.29 -38.00 17.38
N GLY A 21 -28.40 -38.51 16.79
CA GLY A 21 -28.70 -38.29 15.38
C GLY A 21 -28.86 -36.81 15.01
N GLU A 22 -29.64 -36.06 15.81
CA GLU A 22 -29.80 -34.60 15.61
C GLU A 22 -28.48 -33.84 15.72
N HIS A 23 -27.58 -34.25 16.64
CA HIS A 23 -26.26 -33.64 16.74
C HIS A 23 -25.36 -33.99 15.54
N ALA A 24 -25.42 -35.23 15.04
CA ALA A 24 -24.68 -35.63 13.85
C ALA A 24 -25.13 -34.80 12.63
N ASP A 25 -26.44 -34.70 12.38
CA ASP A 25 -27.00 -33.90 11.30
C ASP A 25 -26.58 -32.41 11.41
N ARG A 26 -26.55 -31.89 12.61
CA ARG A 26 -26.13 -30.51 12.85
C ARG A 26 -24.63 -30.29 12.59
N LEU A 27 -23.78 -31.27 12.93
CA LEU A 27 -22.35 -31.22 12.61
C LEU A 27 -22.13 -31.27 11.08
N ASP A 28 -22.85 -32.12 10.37
CA ASP A 28 -22.78 -32.21 8.91
C ASP A 28 -23.17 -30.88 8.23
N LEU A 29 -24.21 -30.22 8.74
CA LEU A 29 -24.61 -28.87 8.26
C LEU A 29 -23.55 -27.81 8.53
N LEU A 30 -22.89 -27.86 9.71
CA LEU A 30 -21.82 -26.94 10.04
C LEU A 30 -20.59 -27.17 9.16
N ASP A 31 -20.23 -28.41 8.92
CA ASP A 31 -19.11 -28.77 8.04
C ASP A 31 -19.36 -28.31 6.61
N ALA A 32 -20.57 -28.49 6.10
CA ALA A 32 -20.98 -27.99 4.79
C ALA A 32 -20.89 -26.44 4.71
N ALA A 33 -21.36 -25.75 5.75
CA ALA A 33 -21.27 -24.27 5.81
C ALA A 33 -19.81 -23.77 5.91
N LEU A 34 -18.96 -24.50 6.62
CA LEU A 34 -17.52 -24.19 6.70
C LEU A 34 -16.84 -24.39 5.34
N ALA A 35 -17.14 -25.47 4.63
CA ALA A 35 -16.61 -25.74 3.30
C ALA A 35 -17.03 -24.65 2.29
N GLU A 36 -18.29 -24.21 2.32
CA GLU A 36 -18.77 -23.12 1.48
C GLU A 36 -18.06 -21.80 1.80
N ARG A 37 -17.89 -21.50 3.08
CA ARG A 37 -17.14 -20.30 3.51
C ARG A 37 -15.70 -20.33 3.03
N ASP A 38 -15.01 -21.46 3.16
CA ASP A 38 -13.63 -21.61 2.75
C ASP A 38 -13.47 -21.49 1.22
N ALA A 39 -14.43 -21.99 0.45
CA ALA A 39 -14.50 -21.78 -0.99
C ALA A 39 -14.63 -20.29 -1.34
N ARG A 40 -15.51 -19.55 -0.66
CA ARG A 40 -15.64 -18.09 -0.85
C ARG A 40 -14.38 -17.34 -0.49
N PHE A 41 -13.69 -17.73 0.59
CA PHE A 41 -12.39 -17.15 0.94
C PHE A 41 -11.32 -17.42 -0.11
N ALA A 42 -11.31 -18.60 -0.72
CA ALA A 42 -10.40 -18.93 -1.81
C ALA A 42 -10.67 -18.06 -3.05
N GLU A 43 -11.94 -17.83 -3.42
CA GLU A 43 -12.31 -16.93 -4.51
C GLU A 43 -11.91 -15.49 -4.24
N VAL A 44 -12.19 -14.97 -3.04
CA VAL A 44 -11.77 -13.61 -2.65
C VAL A 44 -10.26 -13.47 -2.66
N ARG A 45 -9.53 -14.49 -2.17
CA ARG A 45 -8.06 -14.49 -2.21
C ARG A 45 -7.54 -14.49 -3.65
N ALA A 46 -8.10 -15.28 -4.54
CA ALA A 46 -7.75 -15.31 -5.95
C ALA A 46 -8.03 -13.96 -6.61
N LEU A 47 -9.19 -13.34 -6.31
CA LEU A 47 -9.54 -12.01 -6.80
C LEU A 47 -8.55 -10.96 -6.27
N VAL A 48 -8.22 -10.96 -4.99
CA VAL A 48 -7.23 -10.05 -4.40
C VAL A 48 -5.86 -10.26 -5.04
N GLN A 49 -5.44 -11.51 -5.26
CA GLN A 49 -4.18 -11.80 -5.94
C GLN A 49 -4.18 -11.34 -7.40
N SER A 50 -5.31 -11.43 -8.11
CA SER A 50 -5.42 -10.90 -9.48
C SER A 50 -5.46 -9.37 -9.54
N LEU A 51 -5.86 -8.72 -8.45
CA LEU A 51 -5.87 -7.26 -8.31
C LEU A 51 -4.53 -6.71 -7.79
N LEU A 52 -3.74 -7.55 -7.12
CA LEU A 52 -2.36 -7.19 -6.82
C LEU A 52 -1.61 -7.16 -8.16
N PRO A 53 -0.90 -6.08 -8.50
CA PRO A 53 -0.09 -6.07 -9.69
C PRO A 53 0.86 -7.27 -9.59
N GLU A 54 0.85 -8.15 -10.59
CA GLU A 54 1.94 -9.08 -10.76
C GLU A 54 3.20 -8.20 -10.79
N ASN A 55 4.01 -8.33 -9.74
CA ASN A 55 5.31 -7.69 -9.67
C ASN A 55 6.20 -8.37 -10.73
N GLY A 56 5.85 -8.15 -11.99
CA GLY A 56 6.62 -8.49 -13.17
C GLY A 56 7.86 -7.63 -13.34
N GLY A 57 8.27 -6.96 -12.29
CA GLY A 57 9.58 -6.36 -12.19
C GLY A 57 10.41 -7.22 -11.25
N SER A 58 11.40 -7.88 -11.80
CA SER A 58 12.42 -8.70 -11.14
C SER A 58 13.31 -7.88 -10.19
N GLY A 59 12.73 -7.04 -9.35
CA GLY A 59 13.42 -6.32 -8.30
C GLY A 59 12.74 -6.61 -6.97
N ALA A 60 13.46 -7.22 -6.02
CA ALA A 60 13.05 -7.18 -4.63
C ALA A 60 12.70 -5.72 -4.27
N PRO A 61 11.64 -5.48 -3.46
CA PRO A 61 11.30 -4.13 -3.04
C PRO A 61 12.56 -3.45 -2.52
N VAL A 62 13.00 -2.39 -3.18
CA VAL A 62 14.14 -1.62 -2.70
C VAL A 62 13.67 -0.96 -1.42
N PRO A 63 14.27 -1.29 -0.26
CA PRO A 63 13.83 -0.70 0.99
C PRO A 63 14.04 0.81 0.90
N THR A 64 13.03 1.57 1.32
CA THR A 64 13.12 3.04 1.42
C THR A 64 14.40 3.42 2.17
N PRO A 65 15.26 4.26 1.61
CA PRO A 65 16.47 4.66 2.28
C PRO A 65 16.16 5.28 3.64
N ARG A 66 16.81 4.79 4.69
CA ARG A 66 16.73 5.43 5.99
C ARG A 66 17.66 6.65 5.99
N TRP A 67 17.19 7.76 5.45
CA TRP A 67 17.98 8.98 5.23
C TRP A 67 18.79 9.43 6.44
N HIS A 68 18.24 9.22 7.66
CA HIS A 68 18.91 9.53 8.92
C HIS A 68 20.06 8.56 9.28
N ALA A 69 20.11 7.40 8.64
CA ALA A 69 21.13 6.36 8.88
C ALA A 69 22.09 6.18 7.69
N LEU A 70 21.87 6.92 6.59
CA LEU A 70 22.78 6.91 5.46
C LEU A 70 23.93 7.89 5.69
N GLU A 71 25.15 7.38 5.57
CA GLU A 71 26.38 8.15 5.75
C GLU A 71 27.36 7.91 4.58
N GLY A 72 28.33 8.81 4.47
CA GLY A 72 29.44 8.70 3.53
C GLY A 72 29.00 8.49 2.08
N GLN A 73 29.67 7.57 1.39
CA GLN A 73 29.45 7.32 -0.03
C GLN A 73 28.05 6.83 -0.36
N LYS A 74 27.42 6.00 0.48
CA LYS A 74 26.05 5.53 0.26
C LYS A 74 25.03 6.65 0.26
N ARG A 75 25.21 7.65 1.13
CA ARG A 75 24.37 8.83 1.15
C ARG A 75 24.58 9.67 -0.12
N ALA A 76 25.83 9.87 -0.54
CA ALA A 76 26.15 10.62 -1.75
C ALA A 76 25.57 9.97 -3.00
N GLU A 77 25.64 8.64 -3.15
CA GLU A 77 25.06 7.89 -4.26
C GLU A 77 23.53 7.98 -4.28
N ALA A 78 22.88 7.90 -3.10
CA ALA A 78 21.44 8.04 -3.00
C ALA A 78 20.97 9.46 -3.38
N ILE A 79 21.69 10.49 -2.94
CA ILE A 79 21.43 11.89 -3.31
C ILE A 79 21.65 12.11 -4.80
N ALA A 80 22.72 11.57 -5.39
CA ALA A 80 23.00 11.70 -6.81
C ALA A 80 21.89 11.08 -7.68
N ARG A 81 21.34 9.92 -7.27
CA ARG A 81 20.20 9.29 -7.94
C ARG A 81 18.96 10.19 -7.91
N LEU A 82 18.64 10.77 -6.74
CA LEU A 82 17.52 11.70 -6.61
C LEU A 82 17.75 12.98 -7.41
N ALA A 83 18.97 13.52 -7.42
CA ALA A 83 19.32 14.69 -8.20
C ALA A 83 19.10 14.44 -9.71
N SER A 84 19.50 13.29 -10.21
CA SER A 84 19.24 12.91 -11.60
C SER A 84 17.74 12.86 -11.92
N TRP A 85 16.91 12.35 -11.01
CA TRP A 85 15.46 12.34 -11.20
C TRP A 85 14.87 13.77 -11.12
N VAL A 86 15.34 14.60 -10.22
CA VAL A 86 14.92 16.01 -10.11
C VAL A 86 15.22 16.76 -11.41
N GLU A 87 16.40 16.59 -11.95
CA GLU A 87 16.83 17.25 -13.20
C GLU A 87 16.10 16.69 -14.43
N ALA A 88 15.90 15.38 -14.51
CA ALA A 88 15.31 14.72 -15.67
C ALA A 88 13.78 14.80 -15.70
N VAL A 89 13.13 14.83 -14.54
CA VAL A 89 11.67 14.69 -14.42
C VAL A 89 11.05 15.87 -13.65
N TYR A 90 11.45 16.11 -12.42
CA TYR A 90 10.74 17.04 -11.55
C TYR A 90 10.77 18.48 -12.09
N LEU A 91 11.92 19.00 -12.40
CA LEU A 91 12.07 20.36 -12.94
C LEU A 91 11.44 20.55 -14.33
N PRO A 92 11.68 19.68 -15.33
CA PRO A 92 11.10 19.87 -16.66
C PRO A 92 9.59 19.67 -16.72
N VAL A 93 9.07 18.65 -16.00
CA VAL A 93 7.64 18.29 -16.08
C VAL A 93 6.78 19.17 -15.18
N TYR A 94 7.29 19.55 -14.03
CA TYR A 94 6.55 20.27 -12.97
C TYR A 94 7.13 21.64 -12.65
N GLY A 95 7.78 22.28 -13.62
CA GLY A 95 8.54 23.53 -13.45
C GLY A 95 7.82 24.64 -12.70
N HIS A 96 6.51 24.80 -12.90
CA HIS A 96 5.70 25.80 -12.19
C HIS A 96 5.50 25.47 -10.70
N LEU A 97 5.50 24.18 -10.31
CA LEU A 97 5.46 23.71 -8.93
C LEU A 97 6.86 23.55 -8.36
N ALA A 98 7.80 23.08 -9.18
CA ALA A 98 9.17 22.79 -8.78
C ALA A 98 10.05 24.05 -8.65
N GLY A 99 9.65 25.19 -9.25
CA GLY A 99 10.41 26.43 -9.27
C GLY A 99 10.71 27.03 -7.88
N GLY A 100 10.09 26.53 -6.83
CA GLY A 100 10.38 26.90 -5.45
C GLY A 100 11.36 25.95 -4.73
N LEU A 101 11.88 24.91 -5.38
CA LEU A 101 12.86 24.01 -4.80
C LEU A 101 14.24 24.72 -4.79
N GLY A 102 14.74 25.01 -3.58
CA GLY A 102 16.06 25.60 -3.41
C GLY A 102 17.19 24.59 -3.70
N ASP A 103 18.31 25.05 -4.22
CA ASP A 103 19.47 24.19 -4.56
C ASP A 103 20.07 23.47 -3.33
N CYS A 104 19.70 23.91 -2.12
CA CYS A 104 20.12 23.29 -0.85
C CYS A 104 19.28 22.09 -0.39
N TRP A 105 18.30 21.64 -1.20
CA TRP A 105 17.41 20.54 -0.84
C TRP A 105 18.16 19.26 -0.38
N PRO A 106 19.36 18.90 -0.90
CA PRO A 106 20.08 17.72 -0.45
C PRO A 106 20.57 17.77 1.00
N GLU A 107 20.65 18.96 1.56
CA GLU A 107 21.08 19.18 2.95
C GLU A 107 19.91 19.09 3.96
N HIS A 108 18.67 19.03 3.44
CA HIS A 108 17.46 19.00 4.25
C HIS A 108 16.88 17.58 4.32
N PRO A 109 16.90 16.93 5.50
CA PRO A 109 16.38 15.56 5.65
C PRO A 109 14.93 15.40 5.20
N LEU A 110 14.08 16.39 5.49
CA LEU A 110 12.67 16.35 5.07
C LEU A 110 12.53 16.47 3.55
N ALA A 111 13.29 17.36 2.92
CA ALA A 111 13.28 17.49 1.46
C ALA A 111 13.75 16.21 0.77
N LEU A 112 14.80 15.56 1.29
CA LEU A 112 15.26 14.25 0.78
C LEU A 112 14.16 13.20 0.86
N MET A 113 13.44 13.09 1.98
CA MET A 113 12.35 12.15 2.15
C MET A 113 11.18 12.44 1.19
N ILE A 114 10.84 13.70 1.01
CA ILE A 114 9.75 14.10 0.11
C ILE A 114 10.12 13.79 -1.35
N ILE A 115 11.32 14.14 -1.80
CA ILE A 115 11.78 13.91 -3.18
C ILE A 115 11.91 12.41 -3.45
N ASP A 116 12.41 11.62 -2.50
CA ASP A 116 12.47 10.16 -2.61
C ASP A 116 11.07 9.57 -2.78
N HIS A 117 10.11 9.98 -1.95
CA HIS A 117 8.72 9.57 -2.07
C HIS A 117 8.08 9.98 -3.41
N LEU A 118 8.32 11.21 -3.85
CA LEU A 118 7.82 11.69 -5.14
C LEU A 118 8.39 10.90 -6.31
N SER A 119 9.70 10.62 -6.30
CA SER A 119 10.38 9.89 -7.37
C SER A 119 9.89 8.44 -7.46
N GLU A 120 9.75 7.76 -6.32
CA GLU A 120 9.26 6.38 -6.26
C GLU A 120 7.79 6.30 -6.70
N THR A 121 6.94 7.20 -6.18
CA THR A 121 5.52 7.24 -6.56
C THR A 121 5.36 7.56 -8.05
N TRP A 122 6.14 8.49 -8.57
CA TRP A 122 6.13 8.84 -9.99
C TRP A 122 6.50 7.64 -10.87
N THR A 123 7.59 6.97 -10.55
CA THR A 123 8.04 5.75 -11.26
C THR A 123 6.94 4.69 -11.27
N GLN A 124 6.31 4.44 -10.13
CA GLN A 124 5.22 3.46 -10.04
C GLN A 124 3.99 3.84 -10.85
N LEU A 125 3.70 5.13 -11.00
CA LEU A 125 2.51 5.59 -11.69
C LEU A 125 2.72 5.83 -13.19
N PHE A 126 3.91 6.26 -13.62
CA PHE A 126 4.12 6.76 -14.99
C PHE A 126 5.01 5.85 -15.85
N GLU A 127 5.82 4.98 -15.25
CA GLU A 127 6.65 4.02 -16.00
C GLU A 127 5.98 2.64 -16.18
N ARG A 128 4.79 2.44 -15.62
CA ARG A 128 4.02 1.19 -15.76
C ARG A 128 2.95 1.30 -16.85
N PRO A 129 2.48 0.15 -17.38
CA PRO A 129 1.35 0.12 -18.30
C PRO A 129 0.11 0.79 -17.71
N ARG A 130 -0.58 1.58 -18.51
CA ARG A 130 -1.77 2.32 -18.09
C ARG A 130 -2.96 1.39 -17.94
N THR A 131 -3.46 1.25 -16.73
CA THR A 131 -4.75 0.63 -16.41
C THR A 131 -5.70 1.72 -15.92
N GLN A 132 -7.00 1.44 -15.88
CA GLN A 132 -7.99 2.40 -15.35
C GLN A 132 -7.64 2.83 -13.91
N ARG A 133 -7.15 1.90 -13.10
CA ARG A 133 -6.69 2.19 -11.73
C ARG A 133 -5.48 3.13 -11.73
N ILE A 134 -4.50 2.88 -12.57
CA ILE A 134 -3.30 3.74 -12.68
C ILE A 134 -3.70 5.15 -13.12
N LEU A 135 -4.61 5.30 -14.09
CA LEU A 135 -5.10 6.61 -14.51
C LEU A 135 -5.76 7.40 -13.38
N SER A 136 -6.58 6.74 -12.56
CA SER A 136 -7.19 7.38 -11.38
C SER A 136 -6.14 7.83 -10.36
N LEU A 137 -5.13 6.98 -10.09
CA LEU A 137 -4.04 7.31 -9.17
C LEU A 137 -3.13 8.42 -9.71
N GLN A 138 -2.87 8.47 -11.03
CA GLN A 138 -2.15 9.58 -11.67
C GLN A 138 -2.89 10.90 -11.48
N THR A 139 -4.22 10.90 -11.64
CA THR A 139 -5.05 12.10 -11.41
C THR A 139 -4.98 12.56 -9.97
N GLU A 140 -5.07 11.64 -9.02
CA GLU A 140 -4.97 11.96 -7.58
C GLU A 140 -3.59 12.47 -7.21
N PHE A 141 -2.53 11.84 -7.73
CA PHE A 141 -1.15 12.29 -7.54
C PHE A 141 -0.97 13.74 -8.01
N GLN A 142 -1.39 14.07 -9.23
CA GLN A 142 -1.25 15.41 -9.79
C GLN A 142 -2.11 16.45 -9.09
N ALA A 143 -3.35 16.10 -8.71
CA ALA A 143 -4.29 17.06 -8.15
C ALA A 143 -4.13 17.29 -6.64
N ARG A 144 -3.64 16.31 -5.89
CA ARG A 144 -3.65 16.36 -4.43
C ARG A 144 -2.28 16.16 -3.80
N ILE A 145 -1.49 15.19 -4.27
CA ILE A 145 -0.24 14.82 -3.61
C ILE A 145 0.87 15.78 -4.02
N LEU A 146 1.12 15.90 -5.31
CA LEU A 146 2.22 16.69 -5.84
C LEU A 146 2.17 18.18 -5.41
N PRO A 147 1.03 18.91 -5.50
CA PRO A 147 1.02 20.32 -5.10
C PRO A 147 1.32 20.53 -3.61
N VAL A 148 0.83 19.63 -2.74
CA VAL A 148 1.06 19.71 -1.30
C VAL A 148 2.53 19.47 -0.98
N LEU A 149 3.14 18.45 -1.57
CA LEU A 149 4.55 18.13 -1.34
C LEU A 149 5.49 19.18 -1.96
N ALA A 150 5.14 19.75 -3.12
CA ALA A 150 5.88 20.86 -3.71
C ALA A 150 5.87 22.11 -2.82
N GLU A 151 4.73 22.41 -2.18
CA GLU A 151 4.63 23.52 -1.22
C GLU A 151 5.50 23.26 0.03
N GLN A 152 5.48 22.03 0.53
CA GLN A 152 6.35 21.66 1.67
C GLN A 152 7.83 21.76 1.31
N LEU A 153 8.23 21.30 0.12
CA LEU A 153 9.61 21.47 -0.37
C LEU A 153 10.03 22.92 -0.45
N ARG A 154 9.16 23.78 -1.00
CA ARG A 154 9.41 25.22 -1.07
C ARG A 154 9.55 25.83 0.31
N ALA A 155 8.65 25.52 1.25
CA ALA A 155 8.69 26.05 2.60
C ALA A 155 9.93 25.59 3.37
N GLU A 156 10.37 24.36 3.17
CA GLU A 156 11.56 23.79 3.81
C GLU A 156 12.84 24.46 3.30
N THR A 157 12.96 24.64 1.99
CA THR A 157 14.17 25.22 1.38
C THR A 157 14.20 26.75 1.39
N ALA A 158 13.06 27.44 1.49
CA ALA A 158 12.99 28.90 1.56
C ALA A 158 13.58 29.47 2.87
N ARG A 159 13.63 28.69 3.93
CA ARG A 159 14.19 29.08 5.24
C ARG A 159 15.71 29.04 5.26
N CYS A 160 16.33 28.55 4.22
CA CYS A 160 17.75 28.29 4.15
C CYS A 160 18.52 29.51 3.62
N ALA A 161 18.56 30.59 4.40
CA ALA A 161 19.35 31.78 4.07
C ALA A 161 20.90 31.55 4.10
N GLY A 162 21.34 30.36 4.57
CA GLY A 162 22.78 30.10 4.81
C GLY A 162 23.43 29.10 3.82
N HIS A 163 22.66 28.42 3.00
CA HIS A 163 23.18 27.36 2.09
C HIS A 163 23.08 27.69 0.59
N ALA A 164 22.77 28.93 0.26
CA ALA A 164 22.78 29.36 -1.15
C ALA A 164 24.19 29.20 -1.72
N ARG A 165 24.49 28.06 -2.34
CA ARG A 165 25.65 27.94 -3.23
C ARG A 165 25.43 28.87 -4.42
N PRO A 166 26.40 29.76 -4.73
CA PRO A 166 26.32 30.51 -5.98
C PRO A 166 26.23 29.49 -7.15
N ARG A 167 25.20 29.60 -7.99
CA ARG A 167 25.14 28.88 -9.26
C ARG A 167 26.45 29.14 -9.98
N ALA A 168 27.19 28.06 -10.29
CA ALA A 168 28.30 28.13 -11.22
C ALA A 168 27.71 28.67 -12.56
N ALA A 169 28.11 29.86 -12.96
CA ALA A 169 27.76 30.42 -14.23
C ALA A 169 28.31 29.51 -15.33
N SER A 170 27.40 28.95 -16.13
CA SER A 170 27.71 28.18 -17.34
C SER A 170 28.10 29.13 -18.47
#